data_697eb761d88110b716c77a034eefc146
#
_entry.id   697eb761d88110b716c77a034eefc146
#
_cell.length_a   1.000
_cell.length_b   1.000
_cell.length_c   1.000
_cell.angle_alpha   90.00
_cell.angle_beta   90.00
_cell.angle_gamma   90.00
#
_symmetry.space_group_name_H-M   'P 1'
#
loop_
_entity.id
_entity.type
_entity.pdbx_description
1 polymer ?
#
loop_
_entity_poly.entity_id
_entity_poly.type
_entity_poly.pdbx_seq_one_letter_code
_entity_poly.pdbx_strand_id
1 'polypeptide(L)'
;MVHGRCGYIRVSKMICYYFYKNVVLVFTELHFAYWNGFSGQIFFVDWLPTLYNVLFTSWLCLFALMFERDMSPDVACKHPILYQAGQKKLYFNFGVFWKWIGLSIIHGAGGFYINVYVSIPINLIAFYSSWKVP
;
A
#
# COMPACT_ATOMS: atom_id res chain seq x y z
N MET A 1 7.73 -29.87 -3.22
CA MET A 1 8.84 -28.90 -3.18
C MET A 1 8.57 -27.67 -4.05
N VAL A 2 8.13 -27.78 -5.29
CA VAL A 2 7.86 -26.65 -6.21
C VAL A 2 6.88 -25.63 -5.62
N HIS A 3 5.79 -26.07 -5.00
CA HIS A 3 4.78 -25.20 -4.39
C HIS A 3 5.30 -24.39 -3.20
N GLY A 4 6.28 -24.88 -2.46
CA GLY A 4 6.80 -24.18 -1.26
C GLY A 4 7.54 -22.89 -1.58
N ARG A 5 8.38 -22.86 -2.62
CA ARG A 5 9.09 -21.66 -3.04
C ARG A 5 8.14 -20.58 -3.58
N CYS A 6 7.24 -20.98 -4.48
CA CYS A 6 6.26 -20.08 -5.06
C CYS A 6 5.35 -19.49 -3.96
N GLY A 7 4.91 -20.32 -3.00
CA GLY A 7 4.15 -19.87 -1.84
C GLY A 7 4.94 -18.88 -0.97
N TYR A 8 6.22 -19.13 -0.69
CA TYR A 8 7.05 -18.24 0.11
C TYR A 8 7.18 -16.83 -0.53
N ILE A 9 7.45 -16.76 -1.83
CA ILE A 9 7.58 -15.49 -2.55
C ILE A 9 6.27 -14.71 -2.50
N ARG A 10 5.15 -15.36 -2.79
CA ARG A 10 3.81 -14.75 -2.76
C ARG A 10 3.46 -14.22 -1.37
N VAL A 11 3.61 -15.05 -0.35
CA VAL A 11 3.30 -14.67 1.03
C VAL A 11 4.20 -13.53 1.50
N SER A 12 5.49 -13.54 1.17
CA SER A 12 6.42 -12.47 1.52
C SER A 12 6.02 -11.12 0.92
N LYS A 13 5.70 -11.10 -0.37
CA LYS A 13 5.23 -9.88 -1.05
C LYS A 13 3.90 -9.39 -0.49
N MET A 14 2.98 -10.31 -0.22
CA MET A 14 1.66 -10.00 0.33
C MET A 14 1.75 -9.38 1.72
N ILE A 15 2.61 -9.92 2.59
CA ILE A 15 2.85 -9.35 3.93
C ILE A 15 3.42 -7.93 3.81
N CYS A 16 4.46 -7.72 3.00
CA CYS A 16 5.04 -6.40 2.79
C CYS A 16 4.01 -5.40 2.25
N TYR A 17 3.19 -5.81 1.28
CA TYR A 17 2.12 -4.98 0.73
C TYR A 17 1.03 -4.66 1.77
N TYR A 18 0.66 -5.61 2.61
CA TYR A 18 -0.32 -5.41 3.68
C TYR A 18 0.14 -4.34 4.68
N PHE A 19 1.39 -4.41 5.11
CA PHE A 19 1.97 -3.38 5.98
C PHE A 19 2.08 -2.04 5.26
N TYR A 20 2.57 -2.03 4.01
CA TYR A 20 2.69 -0.84 3.20
C TYR A 20 1.39 -0.05 3.12
N LYS A 21 0.28 -0.67 2.72
CA LYS A 21 -1.00 0.02 2.58
C LYS A 21 -1.53 0.61 3.89
N ASN A 22 -1.38 -0.12 5.00
CA ASN A 22 -1.85 0.35 6.30
C ASN A 22 -1.01 1.53 6.80
N VAL A 23 0.30 1.48 6.58
CA VAL A 23 1.20 2.59 6.94
C VAL A 23 0.90 3.83 6.10
N VAL A 24 0.64 3.69 4.79
CA VAL A 24 0.21 4.81 3.93
C VAL A 24 -1.03 5.51 4.50
N LEU A 25 -2.04 4.73 4.86
CA LEU A 25 -3.29 5.28 5.39
C LEU A 25 -3.08 6.01 6.73
N VAL A 26 -2.37 5.39 7.66
CA VAL A 26 -2.07 5.98 8.98
C VAL A 26 -1.24 7.25 8.84
N PHE A 27 -0.23 7.26 7.97
CA PHE A 27 0.59 8.46 7.76
C PHE A 27 -0.17 9.59 7.08
N THR A 28 -1.12 9.29 6.20
CA THR A 28 -2.01 10.31 5.62
C THR A 28 -2.87 10.97 6.71
N GLU A 29 -3.47 10.18 7.61
CA GLU A 29 -4.23 10.71 8.75
C GLU A 29 -3.35 11.50 9.72
N LEU A 30 -2.14 11.03 9.99
CA LEU A 30 -1.19 11.73 10.86
C LEU A 30 -0.84 13.12 10.30
N HIS A 31 -0.57 13.24 9.00
CA HIS A 31 -0.30 14.52 8.35
C HIS A 31 -1.50 15.46 8.44
N PHE A 32 -2.70 14.94 8.21
CA PHE A 32 -3.92 15.71 8.36
C PHE A 32 -4.11 16.20 9.80
N ALA A 33 -3.90 15.33 10.80
CA ALA A 33 -4.00 15.71 12.21
C ALA A 33 -3.01 16.81 12.59
N TYR A 34 -1.79 16.76 12.05
CA TYR A 34 -0.77 17.80 12.25
C TYR A 34 -1.22 19.16 11.70
N TRP A 35 -1.76 19.18 10.47
CA TRP A 35 -2.28 20.42 9.85
C TRP A 35 -3.53 20.96 10.53
N ASN A 36 -4.37 20.09 11.06
CA ASN A 36 -5.61 20.45 11.74
C ASN A 36 -5.41 20.78 13.23
N GLY A 37 -4.16 20.86 13.71
CA GLY A 37 -3.84 21.16 15.10
C GLY A 37 -4.39 20.15 16.09
N PHE A 38 -4.51 18.86 15.72
CA PHE A 38 -5.08 17.79 16.55
C PHE A 38 -6.51 18.06 17.03
N SER A 39 -7.33 18.75 16.23
CA SER A 39 -8.70 19.13 16.57
C SER A 39 -9.69 17.96 16.69
N GLY A 40 -9.24 16.70 16.50
CA GLY A 40 -10.08 15.51 16.56
C GLY A 40 -10.98 15.28 15.35
N GLN A 41 -10.83 16.09 14.30
CA GLN A 41 -11.52 15.83 13.04
C GLN A 41 -10.88 14.68 12.29
N ILE A 42 -11.70 13.80 11.74
CA ILE A 42 -11.28 12.62 10.97
C ILE A 42 -11.23 13.03 9.49
N PHE A 43 -10.11 12.73 8.81
CA PHE A 43 -9.95 13.00 7.38
C PHE A 43 -10.81 12.09 6.51
N PHE A 44 -10.90 10.84 6.88
CA PHE A 44 -11.70 9.84 6.17
C PHE A 44 -13.02 9.59 6.89
N VAL A 45 -14.10 9.51 6.13
CA VAL A 45 -15.39 9.05 6.67
C VAL A 45 -15.24 7.60 7.15
N ASP A 46 -15.86 7.22 8.26
CA ASP A 46 -15.64 5.95 8.98
C ASP A 46 -15.73 4.68 8.12
N TRP A 47 -16.55 4.67 7.08
CA TRP A 47 -16.69 3.55 6.18
C TRP A 47 -15.58 3.45 5.13
N LEU A 48 -14.88 4.56 4.82
CA LEU A 48 -13.87 4.61 3.76
C LEU A 48 -12.63 3.75 4.07
N PRO A 49 -12.02 3.79 5.28
CA PRO A 49 -10.93 2.88 5.65
C PRO A 49 -11.34 1.42 5.61
N THR A 50 -12.59 1.11 5.98
CA THR A 50 -13.12 -0.26 5.91
C THR A 50 -13.24 -0.73 4.47
N LEU A 51 -13.82 0.09 3.59
CA LEU A 51 -13.94 -0.20 2.17
C LEU A 51 -12.56 -0.32 1.50
N TYR A 52 -11.63 0.56 1.83
CA TYR A 52 -10.24 0.49 1.39
C TYR A 52 -9.60 -0.84 1.77
N ASN A 53 -9.79 -1.29 3.01
CA ASN A 53 -9.26 -2.57 3.47
C ASN A 53 -9.91 -3.75 2.73
N VAL A 54 -11.22 -3.75 2.52
CA VAL A 54 -11.91 -4.84 1.83
C VAL A 54 -11.55 -4.87 0.34
N LEU A 55 -11.68 -3.75 -0.38
CA LEU A 55 -11.45 -3.70 -1.83
C LEU A 55 -9.97 -3.91 -2.18
N PHE A 56 -9.06 -3.13 -1.58
CA PHE A 56 -7.65 -3.17 -1.95
C PHE A 56 -6.91 -4.36 -1.35
N THR A 57 -7.35 -4.91 -0.22
CA THR A 57 -6.70 -6.07 0.35
C THR A 57 -7.21 -7.36 -0.27
N SER A 58 -8.53 -7.58 -0.26
CA SER A 58 -9.08 -8.85 -0.74
C SER A 58 -8.91 -9.01 -2.24
N TRP A 59 -9.18 -7.96 -3.00
CA TRP A 59 -9.13 -8.03 -4.47
C TRP A 59 -7.71 -8.17 -5.00
N LEU A 60 -6.79 -7.30 -4.58
CA LEU A 60 -5.40 -7.36 -5.00
C LEU A 60 -4.68 -8.63 -4.52
N CYS A 61 -4.96 -9.09 -3.30
CA CYS A 61 -4.42 -10.35 -2.82
C CYS A 61 -4.92 -11.54 -3.63
N LEU A 62 -6.21 -11.59 -3.96
CA LEU A 62 -6.76 -12.63 -4.80
C LEU A 62 -6.12 -12.65 -6.18
N PHE A 63 -6.01 -11.49 -6.83
CA PHE A 63 -5.35 -11.39 -8.14
C PHE A 63 -3.88 -11.79 -8.08
N ALA A 64 -3.11 -11.30 -7.11
CA ALA A 64 -1.70 -11.65 -6.95
C ALA A 64 -1.53 -13.16 -6.70
N LEU A 65 -2.38 -13.77 -5.90
CA LEU A 65 -2.35 -15.22 -5.65
C LEU A 65 -2.72 -16.03 -6.89
N MET A 66 -3.66 -15.56 -7.71
CA MET A 66 -4.12 -16.29 -8.89
C MET A 66 -3.17 -16.17 -10.09
N PHE A 67 -2.65 -14.97 -10.34
CA PHE A 67 -1.92 -14.67 -11.58
C PHE A 67 -0.39 -14.73 -11.44
N GLU A 68 0.17 -14.58 -10.23
CA GLU A 68 1.61 -14.58 -10.05
C GLU A 68 2.18 -16.01 -10.06
N ARG A 69 2.64 -16.45 -11.23
CA ARG A 69 3.45 -17.67 -11.39
C ARG A 69 4.91 -17.26 -11.59
N ASP A 70 5.75 -17.57 -10.62
CA ASP A 70 7.18 -17.23 -10.67
C ASP A 70 7.93 -18.07 -11.71
N MET A 71 7.65 -19.39 -11.79
CA MET A 71 8.29 -20.30 -12.74
C MET A 71 7.44 -21.52 -13.06
N SER A 72 7.70 -22.13 -14.24
CA SER A 72 7.12 -23.43 -14.58
C SER A 72 7.66 -24.54 -13.65
N PRO A 73 6.83 -25.53 -13.29
CA PRO A 73 7.23 -26.63 -12.40
C PRO A 73 8.46 -27.39 -12.88
N ASP A 74 8.59 -27.55 -14.21
CA ASP A 74 9.68 -28.31 -14.83
C ASP A 74 11.06 -27.68 -14.64
N VAL A 75 11.13 -26.34 -14.65
CA VAL A 75 12.38 -25.59 -14.41
C VAL A 75 12.77 -25.64 -12.94
N ALA A 76 11.80 -25.54 -12.05
CA ALA A 76 12.03 -25.60 -10.61
C ALA A 76 12.56 -26.96 -10.14
N CYS A 77 12.18 -28.06 -10.81
CA CYS A 77 12.68 -29.39 -10.51
C CYS A 77 14.13 -29.60 -10.99
N LYS A 78 14.53 -28.96 -12.09
CA LYS A 78 15.87 -29.11 -12.68
C LYS A 78 16.96 -28.34 -11.94
N HIS A 79 16.61 -27.30 -11.19
CA HIS A 79 17.57 -26.43 -10.52
C HIS A 79 17.32 -26.33 -9.01
N PRO A 80 17.88 -27.26 -8.19
CA PRO A 80 17.68 -27.26 -6.73
C PRO A 80 18.28 -26.02 -6.04
N ILE A 81 19.26 -25.35 -6.66
CA ILE A 81 19.87 -24.11 -6.16
C ILE A 81 18.84 -23.00 -5.94
N LEU A 82 17.76 -22.98 -6.70
CA LEU A 82 16.67 -22.01 -6.57
C LEU A 82 15.96 -22.09 -5.21
N TYR A 83 16.10 -23.21 -4.49
CA TYR A 83 15.57 -23.41 -3.14
C TYR A 83 16.34 -22.65 -2.05
N GLN A 84 17.60 -22.33 -2.29
CA GLN A 84 18.41 -21.56 -1.34
C GLN A 84 17.87 -20.16 -1.09
N ALA A 85 17.11 -19.59 -2.03
CA ALA A 85 16.49 -18.28 -1.87
C ALA A 85 15.52 -18.22 -0.68
N GLY A 86 14.79 -19.31 -0.41
CA GLY A 86 13.93 -19.43 0.77
C GLY A 86 14.72 -19.56 2.07
N GLN A 87 15.78 -20.38 2.06
CA GLN A 87 16.63 -20.58 3.23
C GLN A 87 17.41 -19.31 3.61
N LYS A 88 17.88 -18.55 2.62
CA LYS A 88 18.60 -17.29 2.81
C LYS A 88 17.69 -16.09 3.11
N LYS A 89 16.36 -16.29 3.24
CA LYS A 89 15.36 -15.25 3.51
C LYS A 89 15.46 -14.02 2.59
N LEU A 90 15.79 -14.23 1.30
CA LEU A 90 16.07 -13.15 0.36
C LEU A 90 14.86 -12.24 0.09
N TYR A 91 13.65 -12.79 0.10
CA TYR A 91 12.42 -12.05 -0.22
C TYR A 91 11.75 -11.42 1.00
N PHE A 92 11.99 -11.97 2.20
CA PHE A 92 11.51 -11.40 3.45
C PHE A 92 12.68 -11.27 4.41
N ASN A 93 13.28 -10.10 4.39
CA ASN A 93 14.39 -9.73 5.28
C ASN A 93 14.04 -8.41 5.97
N PHE A 94 14.62 -8.17 7.15
CA PHE A 94 14.46 -6.94 7.91
C PHE A 94 14.73 -5.68 7.07
N GLY A 95 15.76 -5.70 6.20
CA GLY A 95 16.07 -4.60 5.28
C GLY A 95 15.01 -4.37 4.20
N VAL A 96 14.43 -5.45 3.66
CA VAL A 96 13.33 -5.36 2.68
C VAL A 96 12.08 -4.78 3.35
N PHE A 97 11.75 -5.24 4.54
CA PHE A 97 10.61 -4.74 5.31
C PHE A 97 10.70 -3.23 5.57
N TRP A 98 11.86 -2.75 6.05
CA TRP A 98 12.06 -1.32 6.30
C TRP A 98 12.05 -0.46 5.02
N LYS A 99 12.51 -1.01 3.88
CA LYS A 99 12.35 -0.34 2.58
C LYS A 99 10.89 -0.12 2.22
N TRP A 100 10.04 -1.11 2.43
CA TRP A 100 8.60 -0.99 2.18
C TRP A 100 7.94 0.02 3.11
N ILE A 101 8.33 0.05 4.39
CA ILE A 101 7.84 1.05 5.35
C ILE A 101 8.30 2.46 4.96
N GLY A 102 9.57 2.65 4.63
CA GLY A 102 10.08 3.95 4.19
C GLY A 102 9.36 4.47 2.94
N LEU A 103 9.13 3.58 1.97
CA LEU A 103 8.38 3.91 0.76
C LEU A 103 6.92 4.29 1.08
N SER A 104 6.28 3.61 2.03
CA SER A 104 4.90 3.91 2.42
C SER A 104 4.77 5.27 3.11
N ILE A 105 5.74 5.67 3.91
CA ILE A 105 5.78 7.00 4.53
C ILE A 105 5.87 8.10 3.46
N ILE A 106 6.76 7.93 2.48
CA ILE A 106 6.92 8.88 1.36
C ILE A 106 5.65 8.98 0.55
N HIS A 107 5.02 7.85 0.22
CA HIS A 107 3.77 7.85 -0.54
C HIS A 107 2.59 8.41 0.26
N GLY A 108 2.50 8.16 1.56
CA GLY A 108 1.48 8.72 2.44
C GLY A 108 1.58 10.25 2.51
N ALA A 109 2.78 10.77 2.73
CA ALA A 109 3.05 12.20 2.71
C ALA A 109 2.76 12.81 1.33
N GLY A 110 3.29 12.21 0.27
CA GLY A 110 3.08 12.68 -1.10
C GLY A 110 1.61 12.71 -1.50
N GLY A 111 0.86 11.66 -1.19
CA GLY A 111 -0.58 11.60 -1.44
C GLY A 111 -1.35 12.69 -0.70
N PHE A 112 -1.01 12.95 0.56
CA PHE A 112 -1.61 14.03 1.34
C PHE A 112 -1.34 15.40 0.69
N TYR A 113 -0.10 15.74 0.41
CA TYR A 113 0.26 17.04 -0.16
C TYR A 113 -0.34 17.26 -1.56
N ILE A 114 -0.35 16.25 -2.42
CA ILE A 114 -1.00 16.33 -3.73
C ILE A 114 -2.48 16.67 -3.58
N ASN A 115 -3.20 15.99 -2.69
CA ASN A 115 -4.60 16.27 -2.44
C ASN A 115 -4.83 17.69 -1.91
N VAL A 116 -4.00 18.17 -0.99
CA VAL A 116 -4.06 19.54 -0.47
C VAL A 116 -3.86 20.56 -1.60
N TYR A 117 -2.81 20.39 -2.41
CA TYR A 117 -2.53 21.29 -3.52
C TYR A 117 -3.63 21.32 -4.59
N VAL A 118 -4.29 20.20 -4.85
CA VAL A 118 -5.40 20.10 -5.80
C VAL A 118 -6.68 20.67 -5.20
N SER A 119 -6.92 20.47 -3.92
CA SER A 119 -8.16 20.94 -3.26
C SER A 119 -8.20 22.46 -3.07
N ILE A 120 -7.06 23.11 -2.83
CA ILE A 120 -6.99 24.57 -2.64
C ILE A 120 -7.56 25.33 -3.85
N PRO A 121 -7.09 25.14 -5.09
CA PRO A 121 -7.63 25.88 -6.23
C PRO A 121 -9.08 25.53 -6.53
N ILE A 122 -9.50 24.28 -6.34
CA ILE A 122 -10.90 23.86 -6.56
C ILE A 122 -11.83 24.58 -5.60
N ASN A 123 -11.48 24.64 -4.30
CA ASN A 123 -12.28 25.35 -3.31
C ASN A 123 -12.31 26.87 -3.55
N LEU A 124 -11.21 27.46 -4.00
CA LEU A 124 -11.14 28.86 -4.40
C LEU A 124 -12.08 29.13 -5.61
N ILE A 125 -12.04 28.30 -6.63
CA ILE A 125 -12.92 28.43 -7.80
C ILE A 125 -14.39 28.26 -7.39
N ALA A 126 -14.71 27.29 -6.55
CA ALA A 126 -16.07 27.06 -6.04
C ALA A 126 -16.55 28.28 -5.22
N PHE A 127 -15.70 28.84 -4.37
CA PHE A 127 -16.00 30.06 -3.61
C PHE A 127 -16.26 31.25 -4.53
N TYR A 128 -15.42 31.48 -5.54
CA TYR A 128 -15.60 32.56 -6.53
C TYR A 128 -16.87 32.38 -7.38
N SER A 129 -17.21 31.14 -7.75
CA SER A 129 -18.45 30.87 -8.49
C SER A 129 -19.70 31.10 -7.65
N SER A 130 -19.66 30.73 -6.37
CA SER A 130 -20.77 30.95 -5.43
C SER A 130 -21.00 32.43 -5.12
N TRP A 131 -19.94 33.25 -5.12
CA TRP A 131 -20.05 34.69 -4.91
C TRP A 131 -20.61 35.45 -6.13
N LYS A 132 -20.52 34.88 -7.34
CA LYS A 132 -20.99 35.51 -8.59
C LYS A 132 -22.43 35.21 -8.93
N VAL A 133 -23.16 34.42 -8.15
CA VAL A 133 -24.61 34.20 -8.37
C VAL A 133 -25.35 35.29 -7.62
N PRO A 134 -26.05 36.22 -8.33
CA PRO A 134 -26.89 37.27 -7.70
C PRO A 134 -28.11 36.67 -7.04
#